data_8cf897846d19e272e35a5213811831b7
#
_entry.id   8cf897846d19e272e35a5213811831b7
#
_cell.length_a   1.000
_cell.length_b   1.000
_cell.length_c   1.000
_cell.angle_alpha   90.00
_cell.angle_beta   90.00
_cell.angle_gamma   90.00
#
_symmetry.space_group_name_H-M   'P 1'
#
loop_
_entity.id
_entity.type
_entity.pdbx_description
1 polymer ?
#
loop_
_entity_poly.entity_id
_entity_poly.type
_entity_poly.pdbx_seq_one_letter_code
_entity_poly.pdbx_strand_id
1 'polypeptide(L)'
;YETLANAQGDIDAINPATAYVNQVNLQTIYVRVTDGNSLCVDTSVTLTLRVLPNPAPEQPDPIALCDTDGDGQQVFDLTIRAAQILDGETYDLLYYETELLAIDGAPGTEILDPTAYTNTSNPQDIYIRVTNPGSDALCFEIVVLTISVNTLPDDGILLDDYEICELPFDGVSIFDLTTKIPEILVGQDMVNN
;
A
#
# COMPACT_ATOMS: atom_id res chain seq x y z
N TYR A 1 -29.95 -1.49 26.93
CA TYR A 1 -29.63 -1.28 28.34
C TYR A 1 -28.13 -1.48 28.55
N GLU A 2 -27.56 -0.73 29.49
CA GLU A 2 -26.12 -0.82 29.81
C GLU A 2 -25.79 -2.00 30.72
N THR A 3 -26.78 -2.53 31.45
CA THR A 3 -26.59 -3.69 32.36
C THR A 3 -27.69 -4.72 32.16
N LEU A 4 -27.35 -5.99 32.45
CA LEU A 4 -28.35 -7.07 32.45
C LEU A 4 -29.47 -6.82 33.45
N ALA A 5 -29.15 -6.30 34.63
CA ALA A 5 -30.15 -5.99 35.64
C ALA A 5 -31.17 -4.95 35.18
N ASN A 6 -30.70 -3.91 34.47
CA ASN A 6 -31.58 -2.89 33.92
C ASN A 6 -32.46 -3.47 32.78
N ALA A 7 -31.91 -4.34 31.94
CA ALA A 7 -32.69 -5.02 30.88
C ALA A 7 -33.77 -5.96 31.49
N GLN A 8 -33.44 -6.70 32.56
CA GLN A 8 -34.40 -7.55 33.24
C GLN A 8 -35.50 -6.77 33.96
N GLY A 9 -35.12 -5.66 34.60
CA GLY A 9 -36.02 -4.79 35.35
C GLY A 9 -36.80 -3.79 34.51
N ASP A 10 -36.49 -3.63 33.20
CA ASP A 10 -37.01 -2.58 32.33
C ASP A 10 -36.76 -1.18 32.92
N ILE A 11 -35.54 -0.95 33.39
CA ILE A 11 -35.15 0.28 34.08
C ILE A 11 -34.01 0.93 33.27
N ASP A 12 -34.00 2.24 33.17
CA ASP A 12 -32.94 3.02 32.51
C ASP A 12 -32.61 2.55 31.08
N ALA A 13 -33.64 2.36 30.27
CA ALA A 13 -33.45 2.06 28.86
C ALA A 13 -32.64 3.18 28.17
N ILE A 14 -31.69 2.79 27.31
CA ILE A 14 -30.93 3.74 26.50
C ILE A 14 -31.87 4.53 25.61
N ASN A 15 -31.93 5.86 25.81
CA ASN A 15 -32.78 6.74 25.05
C ASN A 15 -32.11 8.13 24.82
N PRO A 16 -31.87 8.59 23.59
CA PRO A 16 -32.20 7.89 22.33
C PRO A 16 -31.18 6.80 21.98
N ALA A 17 -31.66 5.65 21.54
CA ALA A 17 -30.78 4.56 21.08
C ALA A 17 -30.04 4.90 19.77
N THR A 18 -30.51 5.93 19.04
CA THR A 18 -29.92 6.39 17.77
C THR A 18 -28.65 7.24 17.94
N ALA A 19 -28.33 7.66 19.16
CA ALA A 19 -27.19 8.54 19.47
C ALA A 19 -26.51 8.15 20.79
N TYR A 20 -26.35 6.86 21.03
CA TYR A 20 -25.68 6.37 22.22
C TYR A 20 -24.16 6.52 22.11
N VAL A 21 -23.52 7.05 23.15
CA VAL A 21 -22.09 7.15 23.28
C VAL A 21 -21.61 6.05 24.25
N ASN A 22 -20.74 5.17 23.77
CA ASN A 22 -20.20 4.10 24.60
C ASN A 22 -19.37 4.65 25.77
N GLN A 23 -19.48 4.02 26.94
CA GLN A 23 -18.78 4.42 28.16
C GLN A 23 -17.35 3.85 28.23
N VAL A 24 -17.15 2.68 27.62
CA VAL A 24 -15.85 2.00 27.51
C VAL A 24 -15.74 1.34 26.15
N ASN A 25 -14.51 1.09 25.68
CA ASN A 25 -14.32 0.28 24.48
C ASN A 25 -14.54 -1.21 24.81
N LEU A 26 -15.17 -1.95 23.91
CA LEU A 26 -15.71 -3.30 24.10
C LEU A 26 -16.86 -3.33 25.13
N GLN A 27 -17.73 -2.33 25.06
CA GLN A 27 -18.91 -2.30 25.91
C GLN A 27 -19.98 -3.29 25.44
N THR A 28 -20.52 -4.07 26.37
CA THR A 28 -21.69 -4.92 26.11
C THR A 28 -22.99 -4.18 26.40
N ILE A 29 -23.88 -4.18 25.44
CA ILE A 29 -25.25 -3.66 25.57
C ILE A 29 -26.22 -4.83 25.59
N TYR A 30 -27.16 -4.78 26.51
CA TYR A 30 -28.18 -5.82 26.71
C TYR A 30 -29.49 -5.42 26.04
N VAL A 31 -30.05 -6.34 25.26
CA VAL A 31 -31.29 -6.14 24.54
C VAL A 31 -32.42 -6.88 25.25
N ARG A 32 -33.51 -6.18 25.57
CA ARG A 32 -34.73 -6.77 26.06
C ARG A 32 -35.71 -6.97 24.92
N VAL A 33 -36.09 -8.21 24.68
CA VAL A 33 -37.10 -8.59 23.71
C VAL A 33 -38.35 -9.03 24.47
N THR A 34 -39.48 -8.44 24.17
CA THR A 34 -40.78 -8.80 24.78
C THR A 34 -41.72 -9.29 23.71
N ASP A 35 -42.27 -10.48 23.87
CA ASP A 35 -43.31 -10.99 23.02
C ASP A 35 -44.65 -10.23 23.25
N GLY A 36 -45.22 -9.69 22.20
CA GLY A 36 -46.41 -8.80 22.29
C GLY A 36 -47.70 -9.54 22.70
N ASN A 37 -47.76 -10.86 22.61
CA ASN A 37 -48.93 -11.65 22.95
C ASN A 37 -48.81 -12.31 24.34
N SER A 38 -47.66 -12.94 24.61
CA SER A 38 -47.43 -13.67 25.85
C SER A 38 -46.85 -12.84 26.97
N LEU A 39 -46.32 -11.66 26.67
CA LEU A 39 -45.56 -10.78 27.56
C LEU A 39 -44.26 -11.48 28.13
N CYS A 40 -43.87 -12.61 27.54
CA CYS A 40 -42.59 -13.25 27.88
C CYS A 40 -41.44 -12.36 27.47
N VAL A 41 -40.41 -12.30 28.33
CA VAL A 41 -39.24 -11.47 28.15
C VAL A 41 -38.01 -12.31 27.96
N ASP A 42 -37.20 -11.97 26.98
CA ASP A 42 -35.85 -12.49 26.81
C ASP A 42 -34.82 -11.35 26.89
N THR A 43 -33.75 -11.57 27.65
CA THR A 43 -32.62 -10.64 27.81
C THR A 43 -31.28 -11.31 27.52
N SER A 44 -31.30 -12.45 26.81
CA SER A 44 -30.10 -13.19 26.44
C SER A 44 -29.34 -12.56 25.26
N VAL A 45 -30.02 -11.71 24.49
CA VAL A 45 -29.43 -11.02 23.33
C VAL A 45 -28.56 -9.88 23.79
N THR A 46 -27.32 -9.87 23.31
CA THR A 46 -26.35 -8.81 23.60
C THR A 46 -25.74 -8.25 22.32
N LEU A 47 -25.31 -6.99 22.38
CA LEU A 47 -24.56 -6.30 21.34
C LEU A 47 -23.25 -5.79 21.95
N THR A 48 -22.12 -6.09 21.34
CA THR A 48 -20.83 -5.51 21.75
C THR A 48 -20.50 -4.31 20.91
N LEU A 49 -20.28 -3.17 21.55
CA LEU A 49 -19.80 -1.95 20.91
C LEU A 49 -18.28 -1.94 20.95
N ARG A 50 -17.66 -1.80 19.78
CA ARG A 50 -16.21 -1.74 19.62
C ARG A 50 -15.85 -0.52 18.78
N VAL A 51 -14.92 0.28 19.25
CA VAL A 51 -14.31 1.39 18.51
C VAL A 51 -12.88 0.97 18.15
N LEU A 52 -12.55 1.02 16.86
CA LEU A 52 -11.22 0.75 16.36
C LEU A 52 -10.58 2.06 15.89
N PRO A 53 -9.28 2.26 16.11
CA PRO A 53 -8.56 3.36 15.48
C PRO A 53 -8.51 3.14 13.96
N ASN A 54 -8.47 4.21 13.18
CA ASN A 54 -8.07 4.09 11.78
C ASN A 54 -6.60 3.65 11.70
N PRO A 55 -6.22 2.85 10.71
CA PRO A 55 -4.82 2.65 10.39
C PRO A 55 -4.12 3.98 10.12
N ALA A 56 -2.83 4.06 10.40
CA ALA A 56 -2.00 5.23 10.09
C ALA A 56 -0.74 4.75 9.33
N PRO A 57 -0.91 4.26 8.08
CA PRO A 57 0.20 3.75 7.29
C PRO A 57 1.13 4.88 6.84
N GLU A 58 2.41 4.55 6.67
CA GLU A 58 3.36 5.43 6.02
C GLU A 58 3.23 5.34 4.49
N GLN A 59 3.47 6.48 3.82
CA GLN A 59 3.47 6.54 2.35
C GLN A 59 4.73 5.82 1.81
N PRO A 60 4.58 4.79 0.94
CA PRO A 60 5.73 4.08 0.40
C PRO A 60 6.50 4.90 -0.63
N ASP A 61 7.81 4.67 -0.68
CA ASP A 61 8.65 5.16 -1.77
C ASP A 61 8.33 4.41 -3.07
N PRO A 62 8.46 5.07 -4.24
CA PRO A 62 8.27 4.42 -5.53
C PRO A 62 9.19 3.22 -5.75
N ILE A 63 8.79 2.32 -6.66
CA ILE A 63 9.64 1.25 -7.17
C ILE A 63 9.95 1.55 -8.64
N ALA A 64 11.23 1.60 -8.98
CA ALA A 64 11.68 1.76 -10.35
C ALA A 64 12.54 0.57 -10.77
N LEU A 65 12.27 -0.01 -11.94
CA LEU A 65 13.05 -1.08 -12.56
C LEU A 65 13.55 -0.63 -13.92
N CYS A 66 14.64 -1.25 -14.40
CA CYS A 66 15.16 -0.99 -15.73
C CYS A 66 14.45 -1.88 -16.76
N ASP A 67 14.14 -1.30 -17.92
CA ASP A 67 13.60 -1.98 -19.08
C ASP A 67 14.73 -2.70 -19.81
N THR A 68 14.76 -4.04 -19.77
CA THR A 68 15.85 -4.81 -20.34
C THR A 68 15.62 -5.28 -21.79
N ASP A 69 14.38 -5.21 -22.25
CA ASP A 69 13.97 -5.67 -23.58
C ASP A 69 13.23 -4.60 -24.42
N GLY A 70 12.97 -3.44 -23.83
CA GLY A 70 12.41 -2.27 -24.51
C GLY A 70 10.91 -2.33 -24.71
N ASP A 71 10.18 -3.17 -23.97
CA ASP A 71 8.73 -3.32 -24.10
C ASP A 71 7.91 -2.46 -23.13
N GLY A 72 8.60 -1.79 -22.17
CA GLY A 72 7.98 -0.93 -21.17
C GLY A 72 7.29 -1.70 -20.04
N GLN A 73 7.46 -3.00 -19.95
CA GLN A 73 6.87 -3.85 -18.94
C GLN A 73 7.95 -4.54 -18.09
N GLN A 74 7.66 -4.71 -16.80
CA GLN A 74 8.50 -5.47 -15.86
C GLN A 74 7.63 -6.16 -14.81
N VAL A 75 8.18 -7.21 -14.20
CA VAL A 75 7.53 -7.90 -13.08
C VAL A 75 7.99 -7.26 -11.78
N PHE A 76 7.07 -6.70 -11.02
CA PHE A 76 7.30 -6.03 -9.76
C PHE A 76 6.90 -6.91 -8.58
N ASP A 77 7.74 -6.94 -7.55
CA ASP A 77 7.33 -7.37 -6.21
C ASP A 77 6.84 -6.12 -5.44
N LEU A 78 5.52 -5.95 -5.37
CA LEU A 78 4.89 -4.80 -4.70
C LEU A 78 5.06 -4.88 -3.18
N THR A 79 5.36 -6.07 -2.65
CA THR A 79 5.44 -6.32 -1.20
C THR A 79 6.75 -5.83 -0.57
N ILE A 80 7.75 -5.47 -1.36
CA ILE A 80 9.03 -4.96 -0.85
C ILE A 80 8.88 -3.66 -0.04
N ARG A 81 7.77 -2.93 -0.23
CA ARG A 81 7.44 -1.72 0.52
C ARG A 81 6.53 -1.96 1.72
N ALA A 82 6.11 -3.20 1.97
CA ALA A 82 5.21 -3.52 3.07
C ALA A 82 5.75 -3.08 4.44
N ALA A 83 7.04 -3.31 4.71
CA ALA A 83 7.65 -2.89 5.97
C ALA A 83 7.63 -1.37 6.18
N GLN A 84 7.78 -0.58 5.11
CA GLN A 84 7.69 0.88 5.15
C GLN A 84 6.25 1.32 5.44
N ILE A 85 5.27 0.75 4.73
CA ILE A 85 3.84 1.07 4.92
C ILE A 85 3.38 0.76 6.34
N LEU A 86 3.84 -0.37 6.90
CA LEU A 86 3.45 -0.83 8.23
C LEU A 86 4.06 -0.03 9.37
N ASP A 87 5.25 0.56 9.19
CA ASP A 87 6.01 1.30 10.22
C ASP A 87 6.06 0.60 11.59
N GLY A 88 6.18 -0.74 11.57
CA GLY A 88 6.19 -1.56 12.79
C GLY A 88 4.82 -1.98 13.32
N GLU A 89 3.74 -1.52 12.72
CA GLU A 89 2.37 -1.93 13.06
C GLU A 89 1.97 -3.22 12.33
N THR A 90 0.86 -3.83 12.78
CA THR A 90 0.34 -5.08 12.22
C THR A 90 -0.97 -4.83 11.48
N TYR A 91 -0.89 -4.27 10.27
CA TYR A 91 -2.04 -4.07 9.38
C TYR A 91 -2.12 -5.17 8.32
N ASP A 92 -3.33 -5.41 7.80
CA ASP A 92 -3.55 -6.20 6.60
C ASP A 92 -3.43 -5.30 5.37
N LEU A 93 -2.67 -5.74 4.35
CA LEU A 93 -2.44 -5.00 3.11
C LEU A 93 -3.08 -5.74 1.94
N LEU A 94 -3.93 -5.04 1.18
CA LEU A 94 -4.51 -5.53 -0.08
C LEU A 94 -4.17 -4.55 -1.20
N TYR A 95 -3.77 -5.05 -2.35
CA TYR A 95 -3.26 -4.28 -3.48
C TYR A 95 -4.29 -4.23 -4.60
N TYR A 96 -4.49 -3.05 -5.21
CA TYR A 96 -5.49 -2.83 -6.24
C TYR A 96 -4.93 -1.98 -7.39
N GLU A 97 -5.44 -2.21 -8.60
CA GLU A 97 -5.04 -1.43 -9.79
C GLU A 97 -5.68 -0.05 -9.85
N THR A 98 -6.76 0.18 -9.11
CA THR A 98 -7.46 1.47 -9.10
C THR A 98 -7.90 1.86 -7.69
N GLU A 99 -7.97 3.17 -7.45
CA GLU A 99 -8.46 3.73 -6.19
C GLU A 99 -9.90 3.28 -5.88
N LEU A 100 -10.75 3.24 -6.90
CA LEU A 100 -12.15 2.85 -6.73
C LEU A 100 -12.28 1.41 -6.23
N LEU A 101 -11.48 0.47 -6.74
CA LEU A 101 -11.46 -0.90 -6.26
C LEU A 101 -10.92 -1.00 -4.84
N ALA A 102 -9.89 -0.22 -4.51
CA ALA A 102 -9.36 -0.15 -3.14
C ALA A 102 -10.37 0.42 -2.14
N ILE A 103 -11.17 1.42 -2.52
CA ILE A 103 -12.24 1.98 -1.70
C ILE A 103 -13.35 0.94 -1.49
N ASP A 104 -13.80 0.29 -2.55
CA ASP A 104 -14.86 -0.73 -2.50
C ASP A 104 -14.41 -1.96 -1.70
N GLY A 105 -13.19 -2.42 -1.91
CA GLY A 105 -12.60 -3.58 -1.19
C GLY A 105 -13.36 -4.88 -1.41
N ALA A 106 -14.05 -5.03 -2.56
CA ALA A 106 -14.82 -6.23 -2.88
C ALA A 106 -13.87 -7.44 -3.05
N PRO A 107 -14.19 -8.59 -2.42
CA PRO A 107 -13.35 -9.78 -2.56
C PRO A 107 -13.20 -10.24 -4.02
N GLY A 108 -11.96 -10.55 -4.42
CA GLY A 108 -11.62 -11.02 -5.78
C GLY A 108 -11.36 -9.88 -6.77
N THR A 109 -11.30 -8.64 -6.33
CA THR A 109 -10.90 -7.47 -7.15
C THR A 109 -9.48 -7.01 -6.85
N GLU A 110 -8.87 -7.56 -5.81
CA GLU A 110 -7.48 -7.34 -5.45
C GLU A 110 -6.49 -7.98 -6.43
N ILE A 111 -5.28 -7.48 -6.48
CA ILE A 111 -4.14 -8.12 -7.15
C ILE A 111 -3.80 -9.40 -6.39
N LEU A 112 -4.06 -10.56 -6.99
CA LEU A 112 -3.95 -11.86 -6.34
C LEU A 112 -2.50 -12.27 -6.06
N ASP A 113 -1.57 -11.85 -6.90
CA ASP A 113 -0.13 -12.10 -6.71
C ASP A 113 0.65 -10.78 -6.72
N PRO A 114 0.71 -10.07 -5.57
CA PRO A 114 1.46 -8.83 -5.48
C PRO A 114 2.98 -9.04 -5.48
N THR A 115 3.48 -10.27 -5.37
CA THR A 115 4.91 -10.58 -5.44
C THR A 115 5.43 -10.71 -6.87
N ALA A 116 4.53 -10.83 -7.86
CA ALA A 116 4.88 -11.00 -9.27
C ALA A 116 3.89 -10.24 -10.18
N TYR A 117 3.69 -8.97 -9.93
CA TYR A 117 2.77 -8.12 -10.69
C TYR A 117 3.46 -7.53 -11.93
N THR A 118 2.89 -7.74 -13.12
CA THR A 118 3.35 -7.08 -14.35
C THR A 118 2.59 -5.76 -14.54
N ASN A 119 3.29 -4.65 -14.72
CA ASN A 119 2.66 -3.36 -14.94
C ASN A 119 1.85 -3.34 -16.26
N THR A 120 0.73 -2.62 -16.24
CA THR A 120 -0.17 -2.45 -17.40
C THR A 120 -0.03 -1.07 -18.05
N SER A 121 0.66 -0.16 -17.39
CA SER A 121 1.04 1.18 -17.87
C SER A 121 2.36 1.61 -17.25
N ASN A 122 3.00 2.65 -17.82
CA ASN A 122 4.28 3.16 -17.31
C ASN A 122 4.27 4.71 -17.33
N PRO A 123 4.39 5.40 -16.17
CA PRO A 123 4.30 4.83 -14.81
C PRO A 123 2.90 4.32 -14.49
N GLN A 124 2.77 3.54 -13.40
CA GLN A 124 1.50 3.05 -12.89
C GLN A 124 1.40 3.26 -11.38
N ASP A 125 0.23 3.67 -10.91
CA ASP A 125 -0.10 3.75 -9.50
C ASP A 125 -0.85 2.49 -9.07
N ILE A 126 -0.40 1.92 -7.95
CA ILE A 126 -1.02 0.79 -7.25
C ILE A 126 -1.57 1.32 -5.93
N TYR A 127 -2.84 1.02 -5.67
CA TYR A 127 -3.55 1.48 -4.49
C TYR A 127 -3.55 0.39 -3.44
N ILE A 128 -2.99 0.68 -2.28
CA ILE A 128 -2.84 -0.29 -1.20
C ILE A 128 -3.84 0.07 -0.10
N ARG A 129 -4.84 -0.79 0.07
CA ARG A 129 -5.81 -0.70 1.15
C ARG A 129 -5.21 -1.30 2.42
N VAL A 130 -5.13 -0.50 3.46
CA VAL A 130 -4.56 -0.85 4.76
C VAL A 130 -5.68 -0.96 5.76
N THR A 131 -5.80 -2.10 6.45
CA THR A 131 -6.88 -2.36 7.41
C THR A 131 -6.33 -2.91 8.72
N ASN A 132 -7.04 -2.67 9.83
CA ASN A 132 -6.74 -3.32 11.09
C ASN A 132 -7.09 -4.81 11.03
N PRO A 133 -6.25 -5.73 11.56
CA PRO A 133 -6.55 -7.15 11.60
C PRO A 133 -7.87 -7.44 12.31
N GLY A 134 -8.73 -8.25 11.69
CA GLY A 134 -10.02 -8.65 12.26
C GLY A 134 -11.04 -7.52 12.41
N SER A 135 -10.86 -6.41 11.71
CA SER A 135 -11.92 -5.40 11.55
C SER A 135 -12.85 -5.79 10.40
N ASP A 136 -14.12 -5.41 10.51
CA ASP A 136 -15.12 -5.64 9.45
C ASP A 136 -14.95 -4.63 8.28
N ALA A 137 -13.72 -4.34 7.90
CA ALA A 137 -13.31 -3.54 6.74
C ALA A 137 -13.81 -2.08 6.69
N LEU A 138 -14.44 -1.56 7.74
CA LEU A 138 -14.95 -0.18 7.79
C LEU A 138 -13.87 0.86 8.11
N CYS A 139 -12.81 0.45 8.84
CA CYS A 139 -11.68 1.33 9.16
C CYS A 139 -10.50 0.96 8.26
N PHE A 140 -10.28 1.77 7.23
CA PHE A 140 -9.16 1.58 6.30
C PHE A 140 -8.57 2.93 5.90
N GLU A 141 -7.33 2.88 5.47
CA GLU A 141 -6.64 3.97 4.76
C GLU A 141 -6.09 3.43 3.44
N ILE A 142 -5.85 4.32 2.49
CA ILE A 142 -5.28 3.96 1.19
C ILE A 142 -3.99 4.75 1.01
N VAL A 143 -2.90 4.02 0.71
CA VAL A 143 -1.64 4.60 0.26
C VAL A 143 -1.39 4.23 -1.20
N VAL A 144 -0.64 5.08 -1.90
CA VAL A 144 -0.35 4.89 -3.33
C VAL A 144 1.11 4.51 -3.52
N LEU A 145 1.34 3.38 -4.16
CA LEU A 145 2.67 2.93 -4.58
C LEU A 145 2.82 3.16 -6.08
N THR A 146 3.68 4.10 -6.47
CA THR A 146 4.00 4.31 -7.88
C THR A 146 5.09 3.34 -8.31
N ILE A 147 4.84 2.62 -9.40
CA ILE A 147 5.82 1.75 -10.06
C ILE A 147 6.17 2.32 -11.44
N SER A 148 7.45 2.20 -11.83
CA SER A 148 7.92 2.71 -13.12
C SER A 148 8.99 1.82 -13.73
N VAL A 149 9.00 1.76 -15.05
CA VAL A 149 10.01 1.08 -15.87
C VAL A 149 10.82 2.15 -16.60
N ASN A 150 12.12 2.18 -16.33
CA ASN A 150 13.02 3.16 -16.91
C ASN A 150 13.81 2.54 -18.08
N THR A 151 13.95 3.27 -19.17
CA THR A 151 14.78 2.83 -20.30
C THR A 151 16.24 2.67 -19.88
N LEU A 152 16.91 1.66 -20.44
CA LEU A 152 18.35 1.53 -20.29
C LEU A 152 19.06 2.71 -20.96
N PRO A 153 20.27 3.07 -20.46
CA PRO A 153 21.16 3.95 -21.20
C PRO A 153 21.42 3.40 -22.59
N ASP A 154 21.54 4.28 -23.59
CA ASP A 154 21.93 3.87 -24.95
C ASP A 154 23.39 3.38 -24.95
N ASP A 155 23.60 2.10 -25.21
CA ASP A 155 24.91 1.46 -25.32
C ASP A 155 25.42 1.35 -26.76
N GLY A 156 24.62 1.81 -27.74
CA GLY A 156 24.93 1.78 -29.17
C GLY A 156 25.99 2.78 -29.63
N ILE A 157 26.64 3.51 -28.71
CA ILE A 157 27.64 4.51 -29.04
C ILE A 157 28.97 3.84 -29.37
N LEU A 158 29.37 3.92 -30.62
CA LEU A 158 30.72 3.53 -31.05
C LEU A 158 31.68 4.69 -30.76
N LEU A 159 32.62 4.47 -29.86
CA LEU A 159 33.68 5.42 -29.58
C LEU A 159 34.78 5.32 -30.65
N ASP A 160 35.28 6.46 -31.10
CA ASP A 160 36.47 6.50 -31.89
C ASP A 160 37.68 6.07 -31.09
N ASP A 161 38.66 5.46 -31.76
CA ASP A 161 39.93 5.04 -31.14
C ASP A 161 40.59 6.27 -30.48
N TYR A 162 41.19 6.05 -29.30
CA TYR A 162 41.91 7.08 -28.58
C TYR A 162 43.42 6.93 -28.80
N GLU A 163 43.95 7.75 -29.65
CA GLU A 163 45.35 7.69 -30.08
C GLU A 163 46.20 8.80 -29.42
N ILE A 164 47.43 8.45 -28.98
CA ILE A 164 48.41 9.41 -28.44
C ILE A 164 49.75 9.15 -29.16
N CYS A 165 50.41 10.24 -29.56
CA CYS A 165 51.78 10.19 -30.10
C CYS A 165 52.79 10.23 -28.96
N GLU A 166 53.74 9.32 -28.99
CA GLU A 166 54.81 9.19 -27.98
C GLU A 166 56.18 9.31 -28.59
N LEU A 167 57.08 10.06 -27.89
CA LEU A 167 58.50 10.20 -28.23
C LEU A 167 59.36 10.19 -26.98
N PRO A 168 60.30 9.22 -26.78
CA PRO A 168 60.56 8.03 -27.62
C PRO A 168 59.41 7.01 -27.50
N PHE A 169 59.23 6.23 -28.56
CA PHE A 169 58.17 5.21 -28.59
C PHE A 169 58.56 4.00 -27.75
N ASP A 170 57.84 3.74 -26.67
CA ASP A 170 57.94 2.49 -25.90
C ASP A 170 56.60 1.74 -25.82
N GLY A 171 55.52 2.33 -26.36
CA GLY A 171 54.20 1.73 -26.46
C GLY A 171 53.40 1.85 -25.16
N VAL A 172 53.86 2.65 -24.18
CA VAL A 172 53.16 2.87 -22.89
C VAL A 172 52.96 4.36 -22.65
N SER A 173 51.73 4.80 -22.60
CA SER A 173 51.40 6.22 -22.39
C SER A 173 50.24 6.41 -21.40
N ILE A 174 50.11 7.61 -20.88
CA ILE A 174 49.00 7.95 -19.93
C ILE A 174 47.84 8.51 -20.74
N PHE A 175 46.68 7.81 -20.69
CA PHE A 175 45.44 8.22 -21.29
C PHE A 175 44.53 8.85 -20.23
N ASP A 176 43.97 10.02 -20.51
CA ASP A 176 42.89 10.59 -19.73
C ASP A 176 41.53 10.12 -20.32
N LEU A 177 41.04 9.00 -19.77
CA LEU A 177 39.79 8.37 -20.23
C LEU A 177 38.54 9.27 -19.97
N THR A 178 38.65 10.28 -19.08
CA THR A 178 37.54 11.19 -18.81
C THR A 178 37.21 12.08 -19.99
N THR A 179 38.15 12.28 -20.92
CA THR A 179 37.90 13.06 -22.17
C THR A 179 36.91 12.39 -23.09
N LYS A 180 36.64 11.11 -22.95
CA LYS A 180 35.64 10.35 -23.72
C LYS A 180 34.25 10.38 -23.12
N ILE A 181 34.11 10.85 -21.89
CA ILE A 181 32.79 10.95 -21.22
C ILE A 181 31.76 11.72 -22.05
N PRO A 182 32.06 12.89 -22.65
CA PRO A 182 31.08 13.61 -23.47
C PRO A 182 30.58 12.84 -24.70
N GLU A 183 31.44 11.99 -25.30
CA GLU A 183 31.06 11.15 -26.44
C GLU A 183 30.11 10.02 -25.98
N ILE A 184 30.36 9.41 -24.82
CA ILE A 184 29.56 8.34 -24.23
C ILE A 184 28.17 8.85 -23.84
N LEU A 185 28.06 10.11 -23.44
CA LEU A 185 26.85 10.68 -22.84
C LEU A 185 26.04 11.53 -23.80
N VAL A 186 26.37 11.53 -25.11
CA VAL A 186 25.60 12.24 -26.12
C VAL A 186 24.15 11.77 -26.14
N GLY A 187 23.20 12.66 -25.80
CA GLY A 187 21.78 12.39 -25.80
C GLY A 187 21.26 11.70 -24.53
N GLN A 188 22.10 11.54 -23.49
CA GLN A 188 21.69 10.98 -22.20
C GLN A 188 21.64 12.05 -21.12
N ASP A 189 20.56 12.05 -20.34
CA ASP A 189 20.44 12.90 -19.15
C ASP A 189 21.22 12.28 -17.98
N MET A 190 22.30 12.97 -17.58
CA MET A 190 23.03 12.61 -16.38
C MET A 190 22.31 13.09 -15.15
N VAL A 191 21.65 12.21 -14.44
CA VAL A 191 21.31 12.45 -13.04
C VAL A 191 22.58 12.16 -12.25
N ASN A 192 23.25 13.22 -11.78
CA ASN A 192 24.39 13.07 -10.86
C ASN A 192 23.89 12.39 -9.57
N ASN A 193 24.31 11.18 -9.32
CA ASN A 193 24.30 10.56 -8.01
C ASN A 193 25.49 11.05 -7.20
#